data_a043432d2189a614c93b02179e312cf9
#
_entry.id   a043432d2189a614c93b02179e312cf9
#
_cell.length_a   1.000
_cell.length_b   1.000
_cell.length_c   1.000
_cell.angle_alpha   90.00
_cell.angle_beta   90.00
_cell.angle_gamma   90.00
#
_symmetry.space_group_name_H-M   'P 1'
#
loop_
_entity.id
_entity.type
_entity.pdbx_description
1 polymer ?
#
loop_
_entity_poly.entity_id
_entity_poly.type
_entity_poly.pdbx_seq_one_letter_code
_entity_poly.pdbx_strand_id
1 'polypeptide(L)'
;EYFTIDHGTGVVIGATAIIGNNVKIYQGVTLGAKSFPLDENGNPIKGIPRHPIIGNNVIIYSNASILGRITIGEGATIGGNIWVTENVEPGARILQQKAEK
;
A
#
# COMPACT_ATOMS: atom_id res chain seq x y z
N GLU A 1 1.52 -5.53 -16.95
CA GLU A 1 0.62 -4.85 -16.00
C GLU A 1 0.80 -3.35 -16.07
N TYR A 2 -0.28 -2.63 -15.78
CA TYR A 2 -0.29 -1.19 -15.94
C TYR A 2 -0.74 -0.52 -14.65
N PHE A 3 -0.05 0.54 -14.27
CA PHE A 3 -0.55 1.43 -13.24
C PHE A 3 -0.16 2.86 -13.61
N THR A 4 -0.89 3.81 -13.04
CA THR A 4 -0.69 5.21 -13.31
C THR A 4 -0.32 5.92 -12.03
N ILE A 5 0.74 6.73 -12.08
CA ILE A 5 1.14 7.56 -10.95
C ILE A 5 0.79 9.00 -11.32
N ASP A 6 -0.27 9.52 -10.70
CA ASP A 6 -0.64 10.92 -10.90
C ASP A 6 0.20 11.77 -9.97
N HIS A 7 0.84 12.78 -10.54
CA HIS A 7 1.66 13.70 -9.76
C HIS A 7 2.82 13.04 -9.04
N GLY A 8 3.24 11.91 -9.47
CA GLY A 8 4.28 10.99 -9.00
C GLY A 8 5.34 11.40 -7.99
N THR A 9 5.30 12.62 -7.45
CA THR A 9 6.32 13.10 -6.53
C THR A 9 6.20 12.37 -5.20
N GLY A 10 7.32 11.86 -4.70
CA GLY A 10 7.36 11.28 -3.37
C GLY A 10 6.74 9.91 -3.24
N VAL A 11 6.39 9.25 -4.34
CA VAL A 11 5.86 7.89 -4.27
C VAL A 11 7.00 6.93 -3.97
N VAL A 12 6.79 6.07 -2.97
CA VAL A 12 7.76 5.05 -2.57
C VAL A 12 7.10 3.70 -2.72
N ILE A 13 7.71 2.82 -3.51
CA ILE A 13 7.17 1.49 -3.73
C ILE A 13 8.23 0.48 -3.34
N GLY A 14 7.94 -0.31 -2.31
CA GLY A 14 8.89 -1.30 -1.82
C GLY A 14 9.16 -2.40 -2.84
N ALA A 15 10.33 -3.00 -2.72
CA ALA A 15 10.85 -3.91 -3.76
C ALA A 15 9.99 -5.15 -3.97
N THR A 16 9.30 -5.62 -2.94
CA THR A 16 8.48 -6.83 -3.08
C THR A 16 6.99 -6.53 -3.27
N ALA A 17 6.64 -5.26 -3.50
CA ALA A 17 5.25 -4.92 -3.76
C ALA A 17 4.81 -5.48 -5.11
N ILE A 18 3.55 -5.90 -5.17
CA ILE A 18 2.94 -6.38 -6.39
C ILE A 18 1.78 -5.45 -6.71
N ILE A 19 1.78 -4.91 -7.92
CA ILE A 19 0.76 -3.94 -8.31
C ILE A 19 0.05 -4.49 -9.55
N GLY A 20 -1.28 -4.57 -9.45
CA GLY A 20 -2.09 -5.07 -10.56
C GLY A 20 -2.26 -4.06 -11.67
N ASN A 21 -3.29 -4.30 -12.49
CA ASN A 21 -3.57 -3.46 -13.66
C ASN A 21 -4.50 -2.31 -13.28
N ASN A 22 -4.34 -1.19 -13.99
CA ASN A 22 -5.23 -0.03 -13.85
C ASN A 22 -5.26 0.53 -12.44
N VAL A 23 -4.12 0.50 -11.76
CA VAL A 23 -4.00 1.06 -10.42
C VAL A 23 -3.60 2.52 -10.55
N LYS A 24 -4.28 3.39 -9.78
CA LYS A 24 -3.95 4.82 -9.73
C LYS A 24 -3.33 5.13 -8.39
N ILE A 25 -2.17 5.75 -8.42
CA ILE A 25 -1.42 6.09 -7.21
C ILE A 25 -1.07 7.58 -7.29
N TYR A 26 -1.51 8.32 -6.29
CA TYR A 26 -1.27 9.76 -6.23
C TYR A 26 0.04 10.06 -5.50
N GLN A 27 0.42 11.33 -5.44
CA GLN A 27 1.70 11.72 -4.87
C GLN A 27 1.79 11.35 -3.38
N GLY A 28 3.00 11.09 -2.92
CA GLY A 28 3.27 10.88 -1.51
C GLY A 28 2.84 9.53 -0.96
N VAL A 29 2.37 8.63 -1.81
CA VAL A 29 1.95 7.31 -1.37
C VAL A 29 3.17 6.45 -1.07
N THR A 30 3.09 5.68 0.02
CA THR A 30 4.14 4.75 0.40
C THR A 30 3.56 3.34 0.44
N LEU A 31 4.18 2.43 -0.32
CA LEU A 31 3.89 1.00 -0.23
C LEU A 31 5.10 0.38 0.44
N GLY A 32 5.04 0.27 1.75
CA GLY A 32 6.20 -0.05 2.55
C GLY A 32 6.05 -1.31 3.37
N ALA A 33 7.04 -1.55 4.22
CA ALA A 33 7.05 -2.69 5.12
C ALA A 33 6.63 -2.22 6.49
N LYS A 34 5.88 -3.08 7.19
CA LYS A 34 5.46 -2.80 8.56
C LYS A 34 6.59 -3.09 9.53
N SER A 35 7.34 -4.16 9.24
CA SER A 35 8.47 -4.55 10.06
C SER A 35 9.39 -5.41 9.23
N PHE A 36 10.57 -5.64 9.75
CA PHE A 36 11.55 -6.49 9.09
C PHE A 36 11.72 -7.75 9.93
N PRO A 37 11.42 -8.94 9.35
CA PRO A 37 11.68 -10.19 10.09
C PRO A 37 13.18 -10.32 10.36
N LEU A 38 13.50 -10.83 11.54
CA LEU A 38 14.89 -11.01 11.94
C LEU A 38 15.16 -12.49 12.15
N ASP A 39 16.38 -12.91 11.83
CA ASP A 39 16.81 -14.27 12.11
C ASP A 39 17.27 -14.40 13.55
N GLU A 40 17.79 -15.56 13.91
CA GLU A 40 18.23 -15.83 15.30
C GLU A 40 19.30 -14.88 15.77
N ASN A 41 20.07 -14.35 14.85
CA ASN A 41 21.20 -13.48 15.17
C ASN A 41 20.82 -12.00 15.13
N GLY A 42 19.53 -11.70 14.94
CA GLY A 42 19.08 -10.33 14.89
C GLY A 42 19.29 -9.64 13.56
N ASN A 43 19.64 -10.38 12.52
CA ASN A 43 19.85 -9.81 11.20
C ASN A 43 18.58 -9.89 10.36
N PRO A 44 18.33 -8.90 9.51
CA PRO A 44 17.16 -8.97 8.64
C PRO A 44 17.21 -10.19 7.74
N ILE A 45 16.09 -10.88 7.62
CA ILE A 45 15.96 -12.01 6.73
C ILE A 45 15.67 -11.48 5.35
N LYS A 46 16.52 -11.81 4.39
CA LYS A 46 16.38 -11.31 3.03
C LYS A 46 15.44 -12.20 2.21
N GLY A 47 14.83 -11.61 1.20
CA GLY A 47 14.02 -12.36 0.25
C GLY A 47 12.60 -12.63 0.68
N ILE A 48 12.22 -12.27 1.90
CA ILE A 48 10.86 -12.48 2.34
C ILE A 48 9.99 -11.32 1.86
N PRO A 49 8.91 -11.61 1.12
CA PRO A 49 8.00 -10.53 0.70
C PRO A 49 7.43 -9.83 1.92
N ARG A 50 7.54 -8.51 1.95
CA ARG A 50 7.07 -7.73 3.08
C ARG A 50 6.37 -6.44 2.68
N HIS A 51 6.08 -6.30 1.40
CA HIS A 51 5.42 -5.09 0.87
C HIS A 51 4.05 -5.45 0.34
N PRO A 52 3.15 -4.47 0.18
CA PRO A 52 1.76 -4.75 -0.16
C PRO A 52 1.54 -5.38 -1.53
N ILE A 53 0.43 -6.09 -1.63
CA ILE A 53 -0.11 -6.55 -2.91
C ILE A 53 -1.32 -5.69 -3.22
N ILE A 54 -1.28 -5.00 -4.35
CA ILE A 54 -2.35 -4.10 -4.76
C ILE A 54 -3.10 -4.76 -5.92
N GLY A 55 -4.39 -4.99 -5.72
CA GLY A 55 -5.22 -5.61 -6.75
C GLY A 55 -5.50 -4.68 -7.92
N ASN A 56 -6.22 -5.21 -8.90
CA ASN A 56 -6.56 -4.43 -10.09
C ASN A 56 -7.55 -3.33 -9.76
N ASN A 57 -7.47 -2.23 -10.49
CA ASN A 57 -8.45 -1.14 -10.42
C ASN A 57 -8.52 -0.48 -9.05
N VAL A 58 -7.42 -0.50 -8.30
CA VAL A 58 -7.34 0.15 -6.99
C VAL A 58 -6.94 1.61 -7.18
N ILE A 59 -7.49 2.49 -6.35
CA ILE A 59 -7.13 3.90 -6.34
C ILE A 59 -6.58 4.22 -4.96
N ILE A 60 -5.38 4.81 -4.92
CA ILE A 60 -4.74 5.19 -3.67
C ILE A 60 -4.45 6.68 -3.72
N TYR A 61 -5.12 7.43 -2.85
CA TYR A 61 -5.02 8.88 -2.85
C TYR A 61 -3.78 9.37 -2.10
N SER A 62 -3.55 10.65 -2.18
CA SER A 62 -2.28 11.28 -1.77
C SER A 62 -1.89 10.97 -0.34
N ASN A 63 -0.61 10.69 -0.15
CA ASN A 63 0.00 10.56 1.18
C ASN A 63 -0.52 9.40 2.00
N ALA A 64 -1.20 8.44 1.38
CA ALA A 64 -1.59 7.23 2.07
C ALA A 64 -0.35 6.34 2.25
N SER A 65 -0.30 5.62 3.37
CA SER A 65 0.78 4.66 3.62
C SER A 65 0.16 3.29 3.78
N ILE A 66 0.57 2.36 2.94
CA ILE A 66 0.08 0.98 2.99
C ILE A 66 1.28 0.12 3.35
N LEU A 67 1.23 -0.51 4.52
CA LEU A 67 2.40 -1.11 5.13
C LEU A 67 2.19 -2.58 5.40
N GLY A 68 3.19 -3.38 5.05
CA GLY A 68 3.20 -4.80 5.34
C GLY A 68 2.74 -5.64 4.16
N ARG A 69 2.92 -6.95 4.29
CA ARG A 69 2.51 -7.87 3.23
C ARG A 69 1.01 -8.12 3.35
N ILE A 70 0.24 -7.12 2.98
CA ILE A 70 -1.21 -7.15 3.00
C ILE A 70 -1.73 -7.04 1.59
N THR A 71 -2.97 -7.44 1.39
CA THR A 71 -3.61 -7.40 0.07
C THR A 71 -4.69 -6.32 0.07
N ILE A 72 -4.58 -5.42 -0.88
CA ILE A 72 -5.64 -4.44 -1.14
C ILE A 72 -6.46 -5.00 -2.30
N GLY A 73 -7.71 -5.34 -2.00
CA GLY A 73 -8.55 -6.06 -2.95
C GLY A 73 -8.90 -5.26 -4.18
N GLU A 74 -9.29 -5.97 -5.23
CA GLU A 74 -9.60 -5.36 -6.52
C GLU A 74 -10.69 -4.31 -6.35
N GLY A 75 -10.52 -3.16 -7.00
CA GLY A 75 -11.51 -2.10 -6.99
C GLY A 75 -11.60 -1.30 -5.71
N ALA A 76 -10.72 -1.56 -4.75
CA ALA A 76 -10.74 -0.81 -3.49
C ALA A 76 -10.25 0.61 -3.69
N THR A 77 -10.69 1.49 -2.81
CA THR A 77 -10.27 2.89 -2.80
C THR A 77 -9.67 3.21 -1.44
N ILE A 78 -8.45 3.71 -1.45
CA ILE A 78 -7.75 4.10 -0.22
C ILE A 78 -7.66 5.62 -0.21
N GLY A 79 -8.27 6.22 0.80
CA GLY A 79 -8.28 7.68 0.91
C GLY A 79 -6.92 8.25 1.26
N GLY A 80 -6.82 9.57 1.13
CA GLY A 80 -5.56 10.24 1.41
C GLY A 80 -5.22 10.33 2.89
N ASN A 81 -3.94 10.40 3.17
CA ASN A 81 -3.43 10.68 4.52
C ASN A 81 -3.81 9.66 5.57
N ILE A 82 -4.01 8.40 5.17
CA ILE A 82 -4.34 7.35 6.13
C ILE A 82 -3.28 6.25 6.06
N TRP A 83 -3.22 5.48 7.13
CA TRP A 83 -2.33 4.32 7.22
C TRP A 83 -3.18 3.06 7.15
N VAL A 84 -2.77 2.12 6.33
CA VAL A 84 -3.44 0.85 6.16
C VAL A 84 -2.43 -0.25 6.47
N THR A 85 -2.74 -1.06 7.47
CA THR A 85 -1.83 -2.12 7.90
C THR A 85 -2.51 -3.48 7.92
N GLU A 86 -3.73 -3.58 7.38
CA GLU A 86 -4.47 -4.84 7.32
C GLU A 86 -5.09 -4.99 5.95
N ASN A 87 -5.43 -6.23 5.61
CA ASN A 87 -6.04 -6.52 4.32
C ASN A 87 -7.30 -5.69 4.10
N VAL A 88 -7.53 -5.32 2.86
CA VAL A 88 -8.71 -4.56 2.46
C VAL A 88 -9.49 -5.39 1.45
N GLU A 89 -10.78 -5.56 1.70
CA GLU A 89 -11.62 -6.39 0.83
C GLU A 89 -11.84 -5.73 -0.52
N PRO A 90 -12.11 -6.53 -1.55
CA PRO A 90 -12.42 -5.96 -2.87
C PRO A 90 -13.58 -4.99 -2.78
N GLY A 91 -13.43 -3.87 -3.49
CA GLY A 91 -14.47 -2.87 -3.55
C GLY A 91 -14.63 -2.01 -2.31
N ALA A 92 -13.85 -2.26 -1.27
CA ALA A 92 -13.96 -1.48 -0.04
C ALA A 92 -13.44 -0.06 -0.25
N ARG A 93 -13.96 0.84 0.55
CA ARG A 93 -13.51 2.23 0.54
C ARG A 93 -13.03 2.59 1.94
N ILE A 94 -11.73 2.78 2.05
CA ILE A 94 -11.10 3.12 3.32
C ILE A 94 -10.79 4.60 3.28
N LEU A 95 -11.54 5.37 4.04
CA LEU A 95 -11.43 6.83 4.00
C LEU A 95 -11.03 7.35 5.36
N GLN A 96 -10.44 8.55 5.35
CA GLN A 96 -10.07 9.20 6.59
C GLN A 96 -11.31 9.48 7.40
N GLN A 97 -11.28 9.07 8.66
CA GLN A 97 -12.42 9.32 9.53
C GLN A 97 -12.36 10.73 10.07
N LYS A 98 -13.53 11.32 10.22
CA LYS A 98 -13.61 12.63 10.88
C LYS A 98 -13.35 12.46 12.37
N ALA A 99 -12.74 13.47 12.94
CA ALA A 99 -12.57 13.50 14.39
C ALA A 99 -13.93 13.61 15.07
N GLU A 100 -14.07 12.84 16.13
CA GLU A 100 -15.29 12.91 16.94
C GLU A 100 -15.10 13.91 18.06
N LYS A 101 -16.15 14.61 18.40
CA LYS A 101 -16.08 15.61 19.45
C LYS A 101 -16.94 15.23 20.62
#